data_08bc698bca4fdc8e0d8bcebb56b3c891
#
_entry.id   08bc698bca4fdc8e0d8bcebb56b3c891
#
_cell.length_a   1.000
_cell.length_b   1.000
_cell.length_c   1.000
_cell.angle_alpha   90.00
_cell.angle_beta   90.00
_cell.angle_gamma   90.00
#
_symmetry.space_group_name_H-M   'P 1'
#
loop_
_entity.id
_entity.type
_entity.pdbx_description
1 polymer ?
#
loop_
_entity_poly.entity_id
_entity_poly.type
_entity_poly.pdbx_seq_one_letter_code
_entity_poly.pdbx_strand_id
1 'polypeptide(L)'
;PTIINGGVINSIKNNAKFGKGEWAVLEADESDGSFLKLPINYSVITNIDNEHLDFYKNYQNLEKAFIKFINKTPPIGKTILCIDNANVKKIISKIKTKNYFTYGLNSESNYQITNINYKLDKTIFNLNIKKYGQKKTTIKNIVLNLIGEYNVLNATAAIAICLNLGIQINI
;
A
#
# COMPACT_ATOMS: atom_id res chain seq x y z
N PRO A 1 6.63 -15.39 4.51
CA PRO A 1 7.18 -14.27 5.28
C PRO A 1 6.86 -14.38 6.76
N THR A 2 7.64 -13.70 7.59
CA THR A 2 7.21 -13.34 8.94
C THR A 2 6.11 -12.30 8.84
N ILE A 3 5.09 -12.37 9.72
CA ILE A 3 3.95 -11.45 9.72
C ILE A 3 3.81 -10.86 11.11
N ILE A 4 3.64 -9.55 11.21
CA ILE A 4 3.31 -8.83 12.45
C ILE A 4 2.22 -7.82 12.13
N ASN A 5 1.10 -7.92 12.84
CA ASN A 5 -0.10 -7.12 12.63
C ASN A 5 -0.65 -6.65 13.98
N GLY A 6 -1.27 -5.48 14.05
CA GLY A 6 -1.88 -4.98 15.29
C GLY A 6 -3.10 -5.80 15.71
N GLY A 7 -3.90 -6.24 14.74
CA GLY A 7 -5.07 -7.08 14.98
C GLY A 7 -4.81 -8.58 14.81
N VAL A 8 -5.72 -9.41 15.31
CA VAL A 8 -5.67 -10.87 15.13
C VAL A 8 -5.98 -11.23 13.68
N ILE A 9 -5.10 -12.00 13.05
CA ILE A 9 -5.30 -12.56 11.71
C ILE A 9 -6.03 -13.89 11.85
N ASN A 10 -7.27 -13.96 11.38
CA ASN A 10 -8.16 -15.11 11.58
C ASN A 10 -7.57 -16.45 11.09
N SER A 11 -6.87 -16.44 9.96
CA SER A 11 -6.29 -17.65 9.36
C SER A 11 -5.16 -18.28 10.20
N ILE A 12 -4.51 -17.50 11.04
CA ILE A 12 -3.44 -17.97 11.94
C ILE A 12 -3.81 -17.89 13.42
N LYS A 13 -5.00 -17.33 13.74
CA LYS A 13 -5.51 -17.10 15.10
C LYS A 13 -4.51 -16.38 16.02
N ASN A 14 -3.69 -15.51 15.45
CA ASN A 14 -2.65 -14.76 16.15
C ASN A 14 -2.39 -13.44 15.39
N ASN A 15 -1.80 -12.47 16.05
CA ASN A 15 -1.36 -11.21 15.44
C ASN A 15 0.07 -11.28 14.88
N ALA A 16 0.82 -12.34 15.17
CA ALA A 16 2.16 -12.54 14.65
C ALA A 16 2.42 -14.00 14.28
N LYS A 17 3.22 -14.21 13.24
CA LYS A 17 3.69 -15.54 12.82
C LYS A 17 5.11 -15.44 12.28
N PHE A 18 6.02 -16.19 12.85
CA PHE A 18 7.37 -16.32 12.32
C PHE A 18 7.35 -17.15 11.01
N GLY A 19 7.95 -16.61 9.96
CA GLY A 19 8.07 -17.27 8.66
C GLY A 19 9.46 -17.80 8.41
N LYS A 20 9.58 -18.79 7.52
CA LYS A 20 10.87 -19.40 7.13
C LYS A 20 11.62 -18.60 6.06
N GLY A 21 11.00 -17.61 5.43
CA GLY A 21 11.60 -16.84 4.36
C GLY A 21 12.23 -15.53 4.87
N GLU A 22 12.96 -14.85 4.00
CA GLU A 22 13.70 -13.61 4.30
C GLU A 22 12.80 -12.37 4.46
N TRP A 23 11.55 -12.43 4.05
CA TRP A 23 10.62 -11.31 4.09
C TRP A 23 9.83 -11.24 5.39
N ALA A 24 9.66 -10.02 5.88
CA ALA A 24 8.70 -9.69 6.91
C ALA A 24 7.65 -8.71 6.37
N VAL A 25 6.39 -8.96 6.70
CA VAL A 25 5.25 -8.07 6.44
C VAL A 25 4.79 -7.51 7.76
N LEU A 26 4.84 -6.21 7.92
CA LEU A 26 4.59 -5.50 9.17
C LEU A 26 3.47 -4.47 8.96
N GLU A 27 2.51 -4.43 9.87
CA GLU A 27 1.65 -3.26 10.00
C GLU A 27 2.45 -2.13 10.69
N ALA A 28 2.54 -0.99 10.03
CA ALA A 28 3.26 0.17 10.52
C ALA A 28 2.26 1.16 11.12
N ASP A 29 2.35 1.39 12.42
CA ASP A 29 1.48 2.30 13.17
C ASP A 29 2.18 3.66 13.32
N GLU A 30 1.53 4.73 12.86
CA GLU A 30 2.02 6.10 12.96
C GLU A 30 1.71 6.79 14.29
N SER A 31 0.83 6.23 15.12
CA SER A 31 0.25 6.90 16.30
C SER A 31 1.27 7.50 17.27
N ASP A 32 2.42 6.84 17.44
CA ASP A 32 3.51 7.23 18.33
C ASP A 32 4.84 7.50 17.60
N GLY A 33 4.81 7.51 16.26
CA GLY A 33 5.98 7.71 15.42
C GLY A 33 6.96 6.54 15.39
N SER A 34 6.63 5.38 15.98
CA SER A 34 7.48 4.18 16.01
C SER A 34 7.75 3.62 14.62
N PHE A 35 6.81 3.77 13.67
CA PHE A 35 6.97 3.37 12.27
C PHE A 35 8.23 3.96 11.62
N LEU A 36 8.70 5.12 12.09
CA LEU A 36 9.93 5.73 11.61
C LEU A 36 11.20 4.94 11.98
N LYS A 37 11.11 4.00 12.92
CA LYS A 37 12.24 3.16 13.35
C LYS A 37 12.32 1.85 12.57
N LEU A 38 11.25 1.46 11.89
CA LEU A 38 11.19 0.20 11.14
C LEU A 38 12.24 0.16 10.01
N PRO A 39 12.93 -0.96 9.82
CA PRO A 39 13.71 -1.22 8.61
C PRO A 39 12.75 -1.52 7.46
N ILE A 40 12.80 -0.74 6.37
CA ILE A 40 11.90 -0.89 5.24
C ILE A 40 12.65 -1.14 3.94
N ASN A 41 12.16 -2.09 3.15
CA ASN A 41 12.53 -2.25 1.74
C ASN A 41 11.38 -1.79 0.82
N TYR A 42 10.17 -2.15 1.18
CA TYR A 42 8.94 -1.74 0.51
C TYR A 42 8.00 -1.12 1.53
N SER A 43 7.26 -0.12 1.12
CA SER A 43 6.24 0.51 1.96
C SER A 43 4.94 0.75 1.17
N VAL A 44 3.82 0.73 1.87
CA VAL A 44 2.51 1.11 1.34
C VAL A 44 1.98 2.26 2.19
N ILE A 45 1.51 3.32 1.55
CA ILE A 45 0.76 4.39 2.19
C ILE A 45 -0.64 4.37 1.63
N THR A 46 -1.58 3.99 2.46
CA THR A 46 -3.00 3.88 2.11
C THR A 46 -3.71 5.22 2.17
N ASN A 47 -3.50 5.94 3.27
CA ASN A 47 -4.07 7.24 3.55
C ASN A 47 -3.18 8.01 4.53
N ILE A 48 -3.41 9.30 4.65
CA ILE A 48 -2.88 10.18 5.69
C ILE A 48 -4.05 11.01 6.19
N ASP A 49 -4.57 10.65 7.34
CA ASP A 49 -5.70 11.34 7.95
C ASP A 49 -5.23 12.29 9.04
N ASN A 50 -6.09 13.23 9.44
CA ASN A 50 -5.74 14.23 10.43
C ASN A 50 -5.95 13.67 11.85
N GLU A 51 -5.20 12.62 12.18
CA GLU A 51 -5.28 11.88 13.43
C GLU A 51 -3.98 12.01 14.24
N HIS A 52 -3.98 11.53 15.47
CA HIS A 52 -2.81 11.49 16.36
C HIS A 52 -2.14 12.86 16.60
N LEU A 53 -2.94 13.96 16.60
CA LEU A 53 -2.43 15.31 16.79
C LEU A 53 -1.98 15.58 18.22
N ASP A 54 -2.41 14.78 19.18
CA ASP A 54 -1.86 14.74 20.54
C ASP A 54 -0.36 14.43 20.54
N PHE A 55 0.08 13.52 19.67
CA PHE A 55 1.49 13.19 19.48
C PHE A 55 2.20 14.17 18.54
N TYR A 56 1.69 14.38 17.32
CA TYR A 56 2.36 15.20 16.30
C TYR A 56 2.21 16.71 16.51
N LYS A 57 1.30 17.16 17.38
CA LYS A 57 0.96 18.56 17.67
C LYS A 57 0.22 19.29 16.55
N ASN A 58 0.48 18.97 15.31
CA ASN A 58 -0.21 19.52 14.12
C ASN A 58 -0.04 18.62 12.91
N TYR A 59 -0.88 18.85 11.91
CA TYR A 59 -0.87 18.10 10.65
C TYR A 59 0.47 18.21 9.88
N GLN A 60 1.14 19.35 9.94
CA GLN A 60 2.42 19.55 9.26
C GLN A 60 3.51 18.62 9.79
N ASN A 61 3.51 18.34 11.07
CA ASN A 61 4.46 17.40 11.68
C ASN A 61 4.13 15.95 11.30
N LEU A 62 2.85 15.57 11.27
CA LEU A 62 2.39 14.28 10.75
C LEU A 62 2.82 14.10 9.28
N GLU A 63 2.53 15.09 8.44
CA GLU A 63 2.95 15.08 7.02
C GLU A 63 4.46 14.89 6.87
N LYS A 64 5.28 15.62 7.65
CA LYS A 64 6.74 15.46 7.66
C LYS A 64 7.18 14.05 8.07
N ALA A 65 6.49 13.43 9.02
CA ALA A 65 6.78 12.06 9.44
C ALA A 65 6.55 11.06 8.30
N PHE A 66 5.41 11.14 7.59
CA PHE A 66 5.15 10.32 6.42
C PHE A 66 6.17 10.55 5.29
N ILE A 67 6.52 11.81 5.00
CA ILE A 67 7.57 12.13 4.01
C ILE A 67 8.91 11.51 4.41
N LYS A 68 9.28 11.58 5.70
CA LYS A 68 10.49 10.95 6.24
C LYS A 68 10.45 9.44 6.08
N PHE A 69 9.31 8.81 6.39
CA PHE A 69 9.11 7.37 6.23
C PHE A 69 9.27 6.94 4.77
N ILE A 70 8.59 7.59 3.84
CA ILE A 70 8.68 7.31 2.41
C ILE A 70 10.13 7.46 1.91
N ASN A 71 10.83 8.52 2.31
CA ASN A 71 12.21 8.78 1.89
C ASN A 71 13.23 7.78 2.47
N LYS A 72 12.88 6.97 3.48
CA LYS A 72 13.70 5.86 3.97
C LYS A 72 13.73 4.65 3.03
N THR A 73 12.76 4.54 2.11
CA THR A 73 12.73 3.42 1.17
C THR A 73 14.01 3.42 0.32
N PRO A 74 14.78 2.33 0.36
CA PRO A 74 16.09 2.27 -0.32
C PRO A 74 15.91 2.28 -1.85
N PRO A 75 16.96 2.56 -2.62
CA PRO A 75 16.92 2.61 -4.09
C PRO A 75 16.44 1.30 -4.74
N ILE A 76 16.70 0.16 -4.13
CA ILE A 76 16.25 -1.17 -4.60
C ILE A 76 14.79 -1.47 -4.25
N GLY A 77 14.22 -0.72 -3.30
CA GLY A 77 12.84 -0.88 -2.85
C GLY A 77 11.86 0.00 -3.61
N LYS A 78 10.60 -0.08 -3.22
CA LYS A 78 9.52 0.76 -3.77
C LYS A 78 8.52 1.17 -2.69
N THR A 79 8.00 2.38 -2.82
CA THR A 79 6.83 2.84 -2.08
C THR A 79 5.60 2.78 -2.97
N ILE A 80 4.48 2.27 -2.46
CA ILE A 80 3.20 2.23 -3.16
C ILE A 80 2.26 3.24 -2.48
N LEU A 81 1.78 4.23 -3.24
CA LEU A 81 1.06 5.39 -2.74
C LEU A 81 -0.37 5.43 -3.26
N CYS A 82 -1.37 5.47 -2.38
CA CYS A 82 -2.78 5.63 -2.75
C CYS A 82 -3.07 7.09 -3.12
N ILE A 83 -3.21 7.40 -4.41
CA ILE A 83 -3.50 8.77 -4.85
C ILE A 83 -4.98 9.13 -4.87
N ASP A 84 -5.86 8.23 -4.46
CA ASP A 84 -7.25 8.55 -4.19
C ASP A 84 -7.37 9.34 -2.87
N ASN A 85 -6.44 9.15 -1.93
CA ASN A 85 -6.33 10.01 -0.76
C ASN A 85 -5.64 11.34 -1.14
N ALA A 86 -6.33 12.46 -0.94
CA ALA A 86 -5.87 13.79 -1.32
C ALA A 86 -4.56 14.19 -0.61
N ASN A 87 -4.40 13.79 0.66
CA ASN A 87 -3.20 14.10 1.45
C ASN A 87 -1.99 13.31 0.93
N VAL A 88 -2.16 12.02 0.59
CA VAL A 88 -1.11 11.22 -0.07
C VAL A 88 -0.75 11.83 -1.42
N LYS A 89 -1.72 12.20 -2.25
CA LYS A 89 -1.47 12.85 -3.54
C LYS A 89 -0.66 14.15 -3.37
N LYS A 90 -1.00 14.96 -2.36
CA LYS A 90 -0.34 16.23 -2.07
C LYS A 90 1.14 16.08 -1.69
N ILE A 91 1.51 15.05 -0.93
CA ILE A 91 2.90 14.90 -0.47
C ILE A 91 3.85 14.39 -1.56
N ILE A 92 3.35 13.88 -2.69
CA ILE A 92 4.17 13.38 -3.80
C ILE A 92 5.16 14.44 -4.30
N SER A 93 4.74 15.71 -4.35
CA SER A 93 5.61 16.82 -4.75
C SER A 93 6.73 17.13 -3.74
N LYS A 94 6.60 16.64 -2.50
CA LYS A 94 7.51 16.92 -1.38
C LYS A 94 8.48 15.77 -1.08
N ILE A 95 8.23 14.56 -1.59
CA ILE A 95 9.11 13.42 -1.40
C ILE A 95 10.34 13.53 -2.32
N LYS A 96 11.50 13.09 -1.82
CA LYS A 96 12.77 13.12 -2.57
C LYS A 96 12.95 11.89 -3.45
N THR A 97 12.50 10.74 -2.96
CA THR A 97 12.64 9.49 -3.71
C THR A 97 11.79 9.50 -4.98
N LYS A 98 12.33 8.90 -6.05
CA LYS A 98 11.58 8.61 -7.28
C LYS A 98 11.19 7.13 -7.37
N ASN A 99 11.52 6.34 -6.34
CA ASN A 99 11.23 4.91 -6.27
C ASN A 99 9.84 4.64 -5.71
N TYR A 100 8.81 5.17 -6.35
CA TYR A 100 7.42 4.90 -5.98
C TYR A 100 6.56 4.58 -7.19
N PHE A 101 5.46 3.91 -6.93
CA PHE A 101 4.32 3.78 -7.83
C PHE A 101 3.06 4.23 -7.11
N THR A 102 2.09 4.67 -7.88
CA THR A 102 0.78 5.11 -7.38
C THR A 102 -0.28 4.07 -7.67
N TYR A 103 -1.30 3.99 -6.84
CA TYR A 103 -2.45 3.13 -7.05
C TYR A 103 -3.75 3.81 -6.65
N GLY A 104 -4.86 3.28 -7.14
CA GLY A 104 -6.20 3.75 -6.83
C GLY A 104 -7.15 3.68 -8.01
N LEU A 105 -8.33 4.27 -7.85
CA LEU A 105 -9.35 4.47 -8.88
C LEU A 105 -8.93 5.58 -9.86
N ASN A 106 -8.14 6.53 -9.38
CA ASN A 106 -7.70 7.68 -10.16
C ASN A 106 -7.00 7.25 -11.45
N SER A 107 -7.39 7.85 -12.57
CA SER A 107 -6.85 7.52 -13.91
C SER A 107 -5.35 7.79 -14.07
N GLU A 108 -4.76 8.62 -13.20
CA GLU A 108 -3.33 8.92 -13.15
C GLU A 108 -2.52 7.82 -12.43
N SER A 109 -3.17 6.86 -11.77
CA SER A 109 -2.52 5.79 -11.03
C SER A 109 -1.69 4.87 -11.95
N ASN A 110 -0.52 4.46 -11.47
CA ASN A 110 0.28 3.41 -12.13
C ASN A 110 -0.46 2.06 -12.09
N TYR A 111 -1.12 1.77 -10.98
CA TYR A 111 -1.98 0.61 -10.78
C TYR A 111 -3.41 1.11 -10.62
N GLN A 112 -4.10 1.26 -11.76
CA GLN A 112 -5.44 1.83 -11.81
C GLN A 112 -6.50 0.74 -11.68
N ILE A 113 -7.34 0.84 -10.67
CA ILE A 113 -8.51 -0.01 -10.47
C ILE A 113 -9.61 0.44 -11.43
N THR A 114 -10.23 -0.53 -12.11
CA THR A 114 -11.34 -0.27 -13.04
C THR A 114 -12.36 -1.40 -13.00
N ASN A 115 -13.58 -1.14 -13.47
CA ASN A 115 -14.65 -2.13 -13.63
C ASN A 115 -14.95 -2.91 -12.35
N ILE A 116 -15.13 -2.20 -11.22
CA ILE A 116 -15.50 -2.83 -9.96
C ILE A 116 -16.94 -3.33 -10.03
N ASN A 117 -17.15 -4.60 -9.70
CA ASN A 117 -18.44 -5.25 -9.65
C ASN A 117 -18.59 -5.95 -8.29
N TYR A 118 -19.45 -5.41 -7.43
CA TYR A 118 -19.75 -5.97 -6.13
C TYR A 118 -20.78 -7.08 -6.25
N LYS A 119 -20.49 -8.25 -5.69
CA LYS A 119 -21.39 -9.40 -5.52
C LYS A 119 -21.71 -9.59 -4.04
N LEU A 120 -22.56 -10.55 -3.72
CA LEU A 120 -22.98 -10.79 -2.33
C LEU A 120 -21.83 -11.18 -1.40
N ASP A 121 -20.84 -11.90 -1.90
CA ASP A 121 -19.74 -12.50 -1.12
C ASP A 121 -18.32 -12.11 -1.60
N LYS A 122 -18.26 -11.35 -2.69
CA LYS A 122 -16.98 -11.02 -3.34
C LYS A 122 -17.05 -9.75 -4.17
N THR A 123 -15.91 -9.24 -4.51
CA THR A 123 -15.76 -8.13 -5.47
C THR A 123 -14.92 -8.59 -6.65
N ILE A 124 -15.33 -8.24 -7.87
CA ILE A 124 -14.58 -8.51 -9.09
C ILE A 124 -14.14 -7.18 -9.69
N PHE A 125 -12.89 -7.05 -10.05
CA PHE A 125 -12.36 -5.81 -10.62
C PHE A 125 -11.24 -6.06 -11.62
N ASN A 126 -10.89 -5.05 -12.39
CA ASN A 126 -9.75 -5.07 -13.30
C ASN A 126 -8.65 -4.14 -12.79
N LEU A 127 -7.41 -4.44 -13.14
CA LEU A 127 -6.25 -3.64 -12.80
C LEU A 127 -5.47 -3.27 -14.07
N ASN A 128 -5.48 -1.99 -14.42
CA ASN A 128 -4.64 -1.44 -15.47
C ASN A 128 -3.28 -1.06 -14.89
N ILE A 129 -2.21 -1.55 -15.48
CA ILE A 129 -0.84 -1.30 -15.03
C ILE A 129 -0.12 -0.44 -16.06
N LYS A 130 0.40 0.70 -15.61
CA LYS A 130 1.15 1.68 -16.40
C LYS A 130 2.49 1.92 -15.71
N LYS A 131 3.56 1.33 -16.19
CA LYS A 131 4.92 1.60 -15.70
C LYS A 131 5.70 2.37 -16.76
N TYR A 132 6.54 3.31 -16.31
CA TYR A 132 7.36 4.10 -17.24
C TYR A 132 8.22 3.19 -18.14
N GLY A 133 8.24 3.47 -19.44
CA GLY A 133 9.00 2.68 -20.41
C GLY A 133 8.43 1.28 -20.73
N GLN A 134 7.26 0.92 -20.18
CA GLN A 134 6.64 -0.39 -20.42
C GLN A 134 5.28 -0.24 -21.12
N LYS A 135 4.93 -1.26 -21.91
CA LYS A 135 3.60 -1.36 -22.49
C LYS A 135 2.56 -1.49 -21.39
N LYS A 136 1.45 -0.74 -21.52
CA LYS A 136 0.31 -0.86 -20.61
C LYS A 136 -0.22 -2.29 -20.66
N THR A 137 -0.44 -2.88 -19.50
CA THR A 137 -1.05 -4.22 -19.32
C THR A 137 -2.31 -4.12 -18.48
N THR A 138 -3.22 -5.08 -18.64
CA THR A 138 -4.44 -5.15 -17.86
C THR A 138 -4.61 -6.56 -17.33
N ILE A 139 -4.77 -6.68 -16.02
CA ILE A 139 -5.22 -7.91 -15.36
C ILE A 139 -6.73 -7.79 -15.24
N LYS A 140 -7.46 -8.75 -15.82
CA LYS A 140 -8.92 -8.73 -15.81
C LYS A 140 -9.49 -9.71 -14.81
N ASN A 141 -10.69 -9.41 -14.31
CA ASN A 141 -11.49 -10.32 -13.48
C ASN A 141 -10.77 -10.80 -12.20
N ILE A 142 -10.02 -9.91 -11.54
CA ILE A 142 -9.46 -10.21 -10.23
C ILE A 142 -10.62 -10.42 -9.26
N VAL A 143 -10.65 -11.59 -8.62
CA VAL A 143 -11.68 -11.96 -7.64
C VAL A 143 -11.14 -11.75 -6.24
N LEU A 144 -11.82 -10.94 -5.46
CA LEU A 144 -11.53 -10.71 -4.06
C LEU A 144 -12.72 -11.17 -3.21
N ASN A 145 -12.53 -12.16 -2.34
CA ASN A 145 -13.57 -12.69 -1.45
C ASN A 145 -13.85 -11.76 -0.26
N LEU A 146 -13.89 -10.47 -0.52
CA LEU A 146 -14.24 -9.39 0.39
C LEU A 146 -15.05 -8.35 -0.38
N ILE A 147 -15.93 -7.64 0.34
CA ILE A 147 -16.77 -6.59 -0.24
C ILE A 147 -16.26 -5.23 0.25
N GLY A 148 -16.38 -4.23 -0.60
CA GLY A 148 -16.09 -2.84 -0.26
C GLY A 148 -14.84 -2.29 -0.94
N GLU A 149 -14.89 -1.00 -1.22
CA GLU A 149 -13.86 -0.26 -1.96
C GLU A 149 -12.51 -0.27 -1.25
N TYR A 150 -12.51 -0.10 0.08
CA TYR A 150 -11.26 -0.16 0.88
C TYR A 150 -10.54 -1.50 0.75
N ASN A 151 -11.30 -2.61 0.68
CA ASN A 151 -10.70 -3.93 0.48
C ASN A 151 -10.10 -4.07 -0.92
N VAL A 152 -10.72 -3.48 -1.94
CA VAL A 152 -10.17 -3.44 -3.31
C VAL A 152 -8.89 -2.61 -3.36
N LEU A 153 -8.86 -1.46 -2.70
CA LEU A 153 -7.67 -0.62 -2.57
C LEU A 153 -6.54 -1.38 -1.86
N ASN A 154 -6.81 -2.00 -0.72
CA ASN A 154 -5.81 -2.77 0.04
C ASN A 154 -5.28 -3.97 -0.76
N ALA A 155 -6.16 -4.72 -1.44
CA ALA A 155 -5.76 -5.82 -2.32
C ALA A 155 -4.89 -5.32 -3.47
N THR A 156 -5.22 -4.16 -4.07
CA THR A 156 -4.43 -3.56 -5.15
C THR A 156 -3.04 -3.16 -4.68
N ALA A 157 -2.91 -2.61 -3.48
CA ALA A 157 -1.61 -2.29 -2.88
C ALA A 157 -0.75 -3.55 -2.70
N ALA A 158 -1.34 -4.64 -2.19
CA ALA A 158 -0.67 -5.93 -2.04
C ALA A 158 -0.23 -6.51 -3.40
N ILE A 159 -1.12 -6.48 -4.40
CA ILE A 159 -0.80 -6.91 -5.78
C ILE A 159 0.35 -6.07 -6.34
N ALA A 160 0.34 -4.76 -6.15
CA ALA A 160 1.39 -3.88 -6.63
C ALA A 160 2.75 -4.22 -6.01
N ILE A 161 2.83 -4.51 -4.72
CA ILE A 161 4.04 -4.99 -4.05
C ILE A 161 4.50 -6.32 -4.66
N CYS A 162 3.62 -7.31 -4.74
CA CYS A 162 3.93 -8.64 -5.27
C CYS A 162 4.50 -8.59 -6.69
N LEU A 163 3.88 -7.79 -7.56
CA LEU A 163 4.35 -7.59 -8.94
C LEU A 163 5.72 -6.89 -9.02
N ASN A 164 6.04 -6.02 -8.06
CA ASN A 164 7.36 -5.37 -8.00
C ASN A 164 8.44 -6.27 -7.39
N LEU A 165 8.04 -7.30 -6.65
CA LEU A 165 8.91 -8.37 -6.16
C LEU A 165 9.12 -9.49 -7.21
N GLY A 166 8.50 -9.40 -8.39
CA GLY A 166 8.59 -10.42 -9.43
C GLY A 166 7.72 -11.66 -9.17
N ILE A 167 6.80 -11.58 -8.21
CA ILE A 167 5.86 -12.66 -7.94
C ILE A 167 4.86 -12.73 -9.09
N GLN A 168 4.76 -13.89 -9.72
CA GLN A 168 3.79 -14.13 -10.79
C GLN A 168 2.38 -14.27 -10.20
N ILE A 169 1.43 -13.61 -10.83
CA ILE A 169 0.02 -13.78 -10.51
C ILE A 169 -0.49 -14.90 -11.42
N ASN A 170 -0.82 -16.05 -10.84
CA ASN A 170 -1.59 -17.07 -11.53
C ASN A 170 -3.06 -16.65 -11.45
N ILE A 171 -3.63 -16.31 -12.59
CA ILE A 171 -5.04 -15.93 -12.76
C ILE A 171 -5.80 -17.14 -13.26
#